data_fe23092395afb348989122a3c05ad472
#
_entry.id   fe23092395afb348989122a3c05ad472
#
_cell.length_a   1.000
_cell.length_b   1.000
_cell.length_c   1.000
_cell.angle_alpha   90.00
_cell.angle_beta   90.00
_cell.angle_gamma   90.00
#
_symmetry.space_group_name_H-M   'P 1'
#
loop_
_entity.id
_entity.type
_entity.pdbx_description
1 polymer ?
#
loop_
_entity_poly.entity_id
_entity_poly.type
_entity_poly.pdbx_seq_one_letter_code
_entity_poly.pdbx_strand_id
1 'polypeptide(L)'
;MYKNLKIIVCTLFFFVSFCPFAQNVKNKYPDKPIELVVLFPVGSSADIVARIFADNLSKELGTQIVVNNKPGAGGAIGYKYVAGKNPDGYSLVWSSNSILSTYYSGALNVDYQGFDHIARATIELPVVAVKADSPWKNLKDMLDYVKSHPEEVRVGNSGVGSFTHYAGASFFDAQGVKVTHVPYSSSQVVTSLMGGNIEAVVQATGALMPFVNSGGLRVLGVLGSRREPAFPSVPTAAEQGIQFQADMWRGVSAPKGTPKEISARIQAAMQKTLASPEFKKQCEKNGCVASYADSMQFLKDIASENYLVASFMKQTLKNN
;
A
#
# COMPACT_ATOMS: atom_id res chain seq x y z
N MET A 1 -32.20 32.49 -91.63
CA MET A 1 -31.31 33.45 -90.94
C MET A 1 -31.74 33.44 -89.49
N TYR A 2 -31.13 32.52 -88.70
CA TYR A 2 -31.44 32.36 -87.29
C TYR A 2 -30.14 32.57 -86.46
N LYS A 3 -30.16 33.61 -85.59
CA LYS A 3 -29.07 33.97 -84.71
C LYS A 3 -29.12 33.07 -83.46
N ASN A 4 -28.01 32.37 -83.20
CA ASN A 4 -27.79 31.57 -81.98
C ASN A 4 -27.56 32.47 -80.76
N LEU A 5 -28.47 32.36 -79.78
CA LEU A 5 -28.28 32.98 -78.47
C LEU A 5 -27.68 31.94 -77.52
N LYS A 6 -26.41 32.10 -77.16
CA LYS A 6 -25.69 31.24 -76.12
C LYS A 6 -26.06 31.83 -74.77
N ILE A 7 -26.79 31.06 -73.97
CA ILE A 7 -27.03 31.34 -72.56
C ILE A 7 -25.81 30.76 -71.77
N ILE A 8 -25.01 31.64 -71.12
CA ILE A 8 -24.01 31.27 -70.21
C ILE A 8 -24.62 31.17 -68.82
N VAL A 9 -24.75 29.93 -68.30
CA VAL A 9 -25.14 29.66 -66.89
C VAL A 9 -23.87 29.74 -65.99
N CYS A 10 -23.78 30.83 -65.25
CA CYS A 10 -22.77 30.95 -64.19
C CYS A 10 -23.22 30.20 -62.96
N THR A 11 -22.67 29.01 -62.72
CA THR A 11 -22.90 28.24 -61.49
C THR A 11 -21.98 28.79 -60.38
N LEU A 12 -22.54 29.56 -59.45
CA LEU A 12 -21.87 30.02 -58.24
C LEU A 12 -21.70 28.83 -57.28
N PHE A 13 -20.48 28.27 -57.18
CA PHE A 13 -20.12 27.34 -56.12
C PHE A 13 -19.92 28.12 -54.82
N PHE A 14 -20.87 28.00 -53.90
CA PHE A 14 -20.71 28.44 -52.53
C PHE A 14 -19.80 27.44 -51.81
N PHE A 15 -18.51 27.75 -51.66
CA PHE A 15 -17.60 27.04 -50.76
C PHE A 15 -18.00 27.39 -49.31
N VAL A 16 -18.81 26.52 -48.68
CA VAL A 16 -18.99 26.55 -47.24
C VAL A 16 -17.70 26.03 -46.63
N SER A 17 -16.82 26.93 -46.20
CA SER A 17 -15.66 26.59 -45.38
C SER A 17 -16.16 26.02 -44.04
N PHE A 18 -16.22 24.71 -43.93
CA PHE A 18 -16.37 24.01 -42.65
C PHE A 18 -15.06 24.23 -41.89
N CYS A 19 -15.01 25.27 -41.07
CA CYS A 19 -13.96 25.40 -40.05
C CYS A 19 -14.22 24.33 -38.97
N PRO A 20 -13.38 23.31 -38.84
CA PRO A 20 -13.51 22.44 -37.67
C PRO A 20 -13.12 23.29 -36.46
N PHE A 21 -14.14 23.75 -35.72
CA PHE A 21 -13.90 24.12 -34.31
C PHE A 21 -13.37 22.87 -33.62
N ALA A 22 -12.06 22.67 -33.67
CA ALA A 22 -11.37 21.82 -32.77
C ALA A 22 -11.56 22.44 -31.38
N GLN A 23 -12.66 22.06 -30.73
CA GLN A 23 -12.79 22.26 -29.29
C GLN A 23 -11.61 21.57 -28.65
N ASN A 24 -10.60 22.37 -28.32
CA ASN A 24 -9.54 22.02 -27.41
C ASN A 24 -10.18 21.90 -26.02
N VAL A 25 -10.96 20.85 -25.82
CA VAL A 25 -11.35 20.38 -24.51
C VAL A 25 -10.06 19.84 -23.91
N LYS A 26 -9.23 20.74 -23.38
CA LYS A 26 -8.20 20.36 -22.41
C LYS A 26 -8.99 19.62 -21.34
N ASN A 27 -8.98 18.29 -21.38
CA ASN A 27 -9.55 17.46 -20.35
C ASN A 27 -8.94 17.93 -19.03
N LYS A 28 -9.75 18.66 -18.26
CA LYS A 28 -9.33 19.29 -16.99
C LYS A 28 -9.39 18.21 -15.91
N TYR A 29 -8.55 17.16 -16.11
CA TYR A 29 -8.40 16.14 -15.08
C TYR A 29 -7.62 16.72 -13.89
N PRO A 30 -8.09 16.53 -12.66
CA PRO A 30 -9.41 15.99 -12.28
C PRO A 30 -10.50 17.08 -12.31
N ASP A 31 -11.74 16.72 -12.69
CA ASP A 31 -12.93 17.59 -12.69
C ASP A 31 -14.01 17.13 -11.68
N LYS A 32 -13.77 15.99 -11.01
CA LYS A 32 -14.65 15.41 -9.99
C LYS A 32 -13.80 14.71 -8.91
N PRO A 33 -14.39 14.36 -7.75
CA PRO A 33 -13.68 13.61 -6.70
C PRO A 33 -13.06 12.31 -7.19
N ILE A 34 -11.89 11.98 -6.64
CA ILE A 34 -11.15 10.74 -6.92
C ILE A 34 -11.35 9.79 -5.73
N GLU A 35 -11.72 8.54 -6.01
CA GLU A 35 -11.77 7.47 -5.00
C GLU A 35 -10.37 6.92 -4.76
N LEU A 36 -9.96 6.85 -3.48
CA LEU A 36 -8.76 6.14 -3.04
C LEU A 36 -9.19 4.91 -2.21
N VAL A 37 -9.10 3.73 -2.81
CA VAL A 37 -9.49 2.48 -2.18
C VAL A 37 -8.41 2.01 -1.22
N VAL A 38 -8.78 1.86 0.05
CA VAL A 38 -7.93 1.34 1.12
C VAL A 38 -8.27 -0.12 1.39
N LEU A 39 -7.23 -0.98 1.39
CA LEU A 39 -7.34 -2.44 1.41
C LEU A 39 -7.68 -3.05 2.78
N PHE A 40 -7.65 -2.23 3.83
CA PHE A 40 -7.78 -2.65 5.22
C PHE A 40 -8.86 -1.84 5.95
N PRO A 41 -9.36 -2.32 7.12
CA PRO A 41 -10.43 -1.66 7.84
C PRO A 41 -10.07 -0.24 8.30
N VAL A 42 -11.12 0.54 8.58
CA VAL A 42 -11.01 1.84 9.26
C VAL A 42 -10.24 1.69 10.57
N GLY A 43 -9.34 2.64 10.86
CA GLY A 43 -8.48 2.63 12.06
C GLY A 43 -7.24 1.74 11.93
N SER A 44 -7.05 1.02 10.83
CA SER A 44 -5.77 0.36 10.53
C SER A 44 -4.70 1.39 10.17
N SER A 45 -3.40 1.02 10.29
CA SER A 45 -2.30 1.89 9.81
C SER A 45 -2.52 2.32 8.35
N ALA A 46 -2.95 1.40 7.48
CA ALA A 46 -3.26 1.71 6.09
C ALA A 46 -4.31 2.82 5.93
N ASP A 47 -5.37 2.80 6.74
CA ASP A 47 -6.44 3.78 6.71
C ASP A 47 -5.97 5.15 7.24
N ILE A 48 -5.27 5.15 8.37
CA ILE A 48 -4.75 6.37 9.00
C ILE A 48 -3.82 7.11 8.03
N VAL A 49 -2.84 6.40 7.47
CA VAL A 49 -1.86 6.98 6.55
C VAL A 49 -2.50 7.41 5.22
N ALA A 50 -3.45 6.62 4.70
CA ALA A 50 -4.19 6.97 3.49
C ALA A 50 -5.01 8.26 3.64
N ARG A 51 -5.65 8.49 4.80
CA ARG A 51 -6.42 9.72 5.06
C ARG A 51 -5.50 10.94 5.13
N ILE A 52 -4.39 10.84 5.86
CA ILE A 52 -3.38 11.91 5.90
C ILE A 52 -2.86 12.21 4.48
N PHE A 53 -2.57 11.18 3.70
CA PHE A 53 -2.13 11.32 2.32
C PHE A 53 -3.21 11.96 1.43
N ALA A 54 -4.46 11.48 1.51
CA ALA A 54 -5.58 11.98 0.74
C ALA A 54 -5.86 13.47 0.99
N ASP A 55 -5.84 13.90 2.25
CA ASP A 55 -6.05 15.30 2.64
C ASP A 55 -4.99 16.22 2.04
N ASN A 56 -3.72 15.80 2.08
CA ASN A 56 -2.62 16.58 1.50
C ASN A 56 -2.63 16.55 -0.04
N LEU A 57 -2.87 15.37 -0.65
CA LEU A 57 -2.96 15.22 -2.10
C LEU A 57 -4.14 15.99 -2.70
N SER A 58 -5.26 16.10 -1.97
CA SER A 58 -6.43 16.88 -2.37
C SER A 58 -6.07 18.36 -2.62
N LYS A 59 -5.20 18.93 -1.79
CA LYS A 59 -4.71 20.33 -1.96
C LYS A 59 -3.91 20.48 -3.26
N GLU A 60 -3.05 19.52 -3.58
CA GLU A 60 -2.19 19.56 -4.77
C GLU A 60 -2.94 19.30 -6.09
N LEU A 61 -3.96 18.44 -6.05
CA LEU A 61 -4.78 18.13 -7.22
C LEU A 61 -5.92 19.13 -7.43
N GLY A 62 -6.31 19.88 -6.38
CA GLY A 62 -7.44 20.81 -6.42
C GLY A 62 -8.80 20.09 -6.50
N THR A 63 -8.87 18.86 -6.04
CA THR A 63 -10.10 18.05 -5.97
C THR A 63 -10.10 17.16 -4.73
N GLN A 64 -11.28 16.75 -4.29
CA GLN A 64 -11.43 15.88 -3.14
C GLN A 64 -10.92 14.46 -3.45
N ILE A 65 -10.11 13.90 -2.56
CA ILE A 65 -9.75 12.47 -2.55
C ILE A 65 -10.60 11.78 -1.48
N VAL A 66 -11.48 10.89 -1.91
CA VAL A 66 -12.41 10.17 -1.03
C VAL A 66 -11.84 8.81 -0.68
N VAL A 67 -11.51 8.61 0.59
CA VAL A 67 -11.02 7.32 1.08
C VAL A 67 -12.18 6.35 1.26
N ASN A 68 -12.10 5.20 0.58
CA ASN A 68 -13.10 4.13 0.62
C ASN A 68 -12.45 2.80 1.04
N ASN A 69 -12.79 2.28 2.22
CA ASN A 69 -12.23 1.03 2.72
C ASN A 69 -12.92 -0.19 2.10
N LYS A 70 -12.15 -1.08 1.48
CA LYS A 70 -12.58 -2.36 0.88
C LYS A 70 -11.74 -3.50 1.48
N PRO A 71 -11.93 -3.84 2.76
CA PRO A 71 -11.10 -4.83 3.44
C PRO A 71 -11.48 -6.27 3.05
N GLY A 72 -10.53 -7.19 3.28
CA GLY A 72 -10.73 -8.63 3.22
C GLY A 72 -9.70 -9.36 2.36
N ALA A 73 -9.49 -10.64 2.69
CA ALA A 73 -8.54 -11.54 2.03
C ALA A 73 -7.14 -10.93 1.84
N GLY A 74 -6.56 -10.35 2.92
CA GLY A 74 -5.23 -9.71 2.87
C GLY A 74 -5.13 -8.46 1.98
N GLY A 75 -6.26 -7.94 1.48
CA GLY A 75 -6.34 -6.82 0.54
C GLY A 75 -6.86 -7.20 -0.84
N ALA A 76 -7.00 -8.49 -1.15
CA ALA A 76 -7.43 -8.96 -2.48
C ALA A 76 -8.79 -8.40 -2.92
N ILE A 77 -9.73 -8.17 -1.98
CA ILE A 77 -11.06 -7.62 -2.30
C ILE A 77 -10.92 -6.21 -2.89
N GLY A 78 -10.14 -5.34 -2.25
CA GLY A 78 -9.92 -3.98 -2.74
C GLY A 78 -9.16 -3.94 -4.07
N TYR A 79 -8.15 -4.80 -4.25
CA TYR A 79 -7.45 -4.93 -5.53
C TYR A 79 -8.39 -5.36 -6.66
N LYS A 80 -9.19 -6.40 -6.46
CA LYS A 80 -10.18 -6.87 -7.46
C LYS A 80 -11.18 -5.77 -7.81
N TYR A 81 -11.63 -5.02 -6.80
CA TYR A 81 -12.55 -3.91 -7.02
C TYR A 81 -11.95 -2.84 -7.94
N VAL A 82 -10.70 -2.41 -7.67
CA VAL A 82 -10.04 -1.38 -8.50
C VAL A 82 -9.65 -1.91 -9.87
N ALA A 83 -9.17 -3.16 -9.98
CA ALA A 83 -8.85 -3.77 -11.28
C ALA A 83 -10.05 -3.83 -12.24
N GLY A 84 -11.29 -3.88 -11.70
CA GLY A 84 -12.53 -3.85 -12.48
C GLY A 84 -13.06 -2.45 -12.80
N LYS A 85 -12.36 -1.37 -12.44
CA LYS A 85 -12.75 0.01 -12.71
C LYS A 85 -12.23 0.51 -14.06
N ASN A 86 -12.84 1.58 -14.57
CA ASN A 86 -12.35 2.25 -15.75
C ASN A 86 -10.95 2.85 -15.50
N PRO A 87 -10.03 2.77 -16.46
CA PRO A 87 -8.70 3.36 -16.35
C PRO A 87 -8.70 4.86 -16.65
N ASP A 88 -9.55 5.61 -15.94
CA ASP A 88 -9.80 7.04 -16.16
C ASP A 88 -9.19 7.94 -15.05
N GLY A 89 -8.47 7.32 -14.10
CA GLY A 89 -7.80 8.00 -13.00
C GLY A 89 -8.70 8.36 -11.81
N TYR A 90 -9.99 8.04 -11.82
CA TYR A 90 -10.93 8.37 -10.74
C TYR A 90 -11.12 7.25 -9.70
N SER A 91 -10.56 6.08 -9.93
CA SER A 91 -10.48 5.00 -8.95
C SER A 91 -9.04 4.55 -8.80
N LEU A 92 -8.45 4.83 -7.65
CA LEU A 92 -7.07 4.50 -7.32
C LEU A 92 -7.05 3.52 -6.15
N VAL A 93 -5.99 2.72 -6.05
CA VAL A 93 -5.76 1.86 -4.89
C VAL A 93 -4.57 2.34 -4.08
N TRP A 94 -4.73 2.42 -2.75
CA TRP A 94 -3.65 2.56 -1.77
C TRP A 94 -2.96 1.22 -1.61
N SER A 95 -2.06 0.95 -2.55
CA SER A 95 -1.37 -0.32 -2.74
C SER A 95 -0.27 -0.56 -1.71
N SER A 96 0.09 -1.80 -1.48
CA SER A 96 1.20 -2.22 -0.63
C SER A 96 1.81 -3.54 -1.13
N ASN A 97 2.86 -4.02 -0.46
CA ASN A 97 3.46 -5.34 -0.70
C ASN A 97 2.43 -6.50 -0.67
N SER A 98 1.25 -6.28 -0.06
CA SER A 98 0.20 -7.30 -0.04
C SER A 98 -0.28 -7.71 -1.43
N ILE A 99 -0.04 -6.92 -2.48
CA ILE A 99 -0.35 -7.32 -3.87
C ILE A 99 0.41 -8.60 -4.26
N LEU A 100 1.65 -8.73 -3.79
CA LEU A 100 2.49 -9.90 -4.07
C LEU A 100 2.03 -11.12 -3.26
N SER A 101 1.90 -10.96 -1.94
CA SER A 101 1.52 -12.07 -1.05
C SER A 101 0.10 -12.59 -1.32
N THR A 102 -0.87 -11.71 -1.64
CA THR A 102 -2.22 -12.12 -2.00
C THR A 102 -2.30 -12.82 -3.37
N TYR A 103 -1.45 -12.43 -4.31
CA TYR A 103 -1.33 -13.13 -5.58
C TYR A 103 -0.79 -14.57 -5.39
N TYR A 104 0.33 -14.73 -4.69
CA TYR A 104 0.94 -16.04 -4.47
C TYR A 104 0.14 -16.94 -3.53
N SER A 105 -0.69 -16.38 -2.64
CA SER A 105 -1.64 -17.17 -1.84
C SER A 105 -2.89 -17.63 -2.62
N GLY A 106 -3.05 -17.21 -3.87
CA GLY A 106 -4.23 -17.52 -4.70
C GLY A 106 -5.48 -16.67 -4.37
N ALA A 107 -5.40 -15.75 -3.40
CA ALA A 107 -6.52 -14.87 -3.05
C ALA A 107 -6.80 -13.80 -4.11
N LEU A 108 -5.76 -13.37 -4.85
CA LEU A 108 -5.83 -12.43 -5.96
C LEU A 108 -5.42 -13.14 -7.26
N ASN A 109 -6.23 -13.00 -8.29
CA ASN A 109 -6.00 -13.60 -9.61
C ASN A 109 -5.32 -12.66 -10.63
N VAL A 110 -4.95 -11.46 -10.17
CA VAL A 110 -4.24 -10.44 -10.95
C VAL A 110 -2.94 -10.14 -10.23
N ASP A 111 -1.82 -10.23 -10.93
CA ASP A 111 -0.51 -9.88 -10.38
C ASP A 111 -0.30 -8.34 -10.36
N TYR A 112 0.86 -7.91 -9.86
CA TYR A 112 1.18 -6.48 -9.81
C TYR A 112 1.21 -5.82 -11.21
N GLN A 113 1.48 -6.56 -12.29
CA GLN A 113 1.52 -6.02 -13.66
C GLN A 113 0.13 -5.68 -14.21
N GLY A 114 -0.93 -6.17 -13.58
CA GLY A 114 -2.32 -5.83 -13.87
C GLY A 114 -2.75 -4.44 -13.40
N PHE A 115 -1.80 -3.64 -12.88
CA PHE A 115 -2.01 -2.24 -12.46
C PHE A 115 -0.98 -1.32 -13.09
N ASP A 116 -1.32 -0.05 -13.22
CA ASP A 116 -0.36 1.02 -13.51
C ASP A 116 0.07 1.65 -12.18
N HIS A 117 1.31 1.36 -11.79
CA HIS A 117 1.91 1.88 -10.55
C HIS A 117 2.33 3.33 -10.76
N ILE A 118 1.69 4.26 -10.03
CA ILE A 118 1.89 5.71 -10.23
C ILE A 118 3.11 6.21 -9.47
N ALA A 119 3.17 5.95 -8.16
CA ALA A 119 4.33 6.27 -7.33
C ALA A 119 4.25 5.55 -5.98
N ARG A 120 5.42 5.26 -5.39
CA ARG A 120 5.53 4.92 -3.97
C ARG A 120 5.36 6.20 -3.14
N ALA A 121 4.64 6.09 -2.04
CA ALA A 121 4.35 7.21 -1.15
C ALA A 121 5.13 7.12 0.16
N THR A 122 4.99 6.00 0.87
CA THR A 122 5.54 5.83 2.21
C THR A 122 6.20 4.47 2.41
N ILE A 123 7.04 4.40 3.44
CA ILE A 123 7.50 3.16 4.05
C ILE A 123 7.01 3.14 5.49
N GLU A 124 6.49 2.01 5.92
CA GLU A 124 6.17 1.67 7.31
C GLU A 124 7.06 0.49 7.72
N LEU A 125 7.49 0.48 8.96
CA LEU A 125 8.38 -0.56 9.47
C LEU A 125 7.56 -1.52 10.34
N PRO A 126 7.44 -2.81 9.96
CA PRO A 126 6.79 -3.78 10.81
C PRO A 126 7.62 -4.03 12.05
N VAL A 127 6.92 -4.24 13.15
CA VAL A 127 7.53 -4.51 14.45
C VAL A 127 6.94 -5.76 15.07
N VAL A 128 7.69 -6.42 15.93
CA VAL A 128 7.19 -7.45 16.84
C VAL A 128 6.86 -6.78 18.16
N ALA A 129 5.61 -6.91 18.61
CA ALA A 129 5.17 -6.37 19.89
C ALA A 129 4.44 -7.41 20.74
N VAL A 130 4.52 -7.23 22.05
CA VAL A 130 3.92 -8.06 23.09
C VAL A 130 3.22 -7.18 24.13
N LYS A 131 2.44 -7.76 25.03
CA LYS A 131 1.96 -7.03 26.21
C LYS A 131 3.12 -6.51 27.04
N ALA A 132 2.93 -5.40 27.72
CA ALA A 132 3.99 -4.78 28.53
C ALA A 132 4.47 -5.66 29.69
N ASP A 133 3.60 -6.50 30.22
CA ASP A 133 3.90 -7.48 31.30
C ASP A 133 4.51 -8.80 30.80
N SER A 134 4.69 -8.97 29.48
CA SER A 134 5.35 -10.14 28.91
C SER A 134 6.74 -10.35 29.49
N PRO A 135 7.20 -11.61 29.70
CA PRO A 135 8.54 -11.91 30.17
C PRO A 135 9.63 -11.49 29.16
N TRP A 136 9.31 -11.46 27.87
CA TRP A 136 10.25 -11.12 26.80
C TRP A 136 10.55 -9.63 26.76
N LYS A 137 11.83 -9.26 26.69
CA LYS A 137 12.30 -7.87 26.67
C LYS A 137 12.81 -7.43 25.30
N ASN A 138 13.18 -8.38 24.47
CA ASN A 138 13.76 -8.19 23.13
C ASN A 138 13.39 -9.38 22.21
N LEU A 139 13.78 -9.32 20.93
CA LEU A 139 13.50 -10.41 19.98
C LEU A 139 14.20 -11.70 20.36
N LYS A 140 15.41 -11.60 20.90
CA LYS A 140 16.18 -12.80 21.28
C LYS A 140 15.48 -13.59 22.39
N ASP A 141 15.00 -12.92 23.43
CA ASP A 141 14.26 -13.59 24.52
C ASP A 141 13.07 -14.37 23.99
N MET A 142 12.31 -13.76 23.07
CA MET A 142 11.16 -14.42 22.43
C MET A 142 11.60 -15.61 21.58
N LEU A 143 12.61 -15.47 20.73
CA LEU A 143 13.10 -16.54 19.86
C LEU A 143 13.67 -17.72 20.65
N ASP A 144 14.41 -17.46 21.74
CA ASP A 144 14.93 -18.50 22.61
C ASP A 144 13.79 -19.30 23.28
N TYR A 145 12.71 -18.61 23.68
CA TYR A 145 11.51 -19.27 24.20
C TYR A 145 10.82 -20.12 23.13
N VAL A 146 10.52 -19.53 21.95
CA VAL A 146 9.85 -20.23 20.85
C VAL A 146 10.63 -21.47 20.41
N LYS A 147 11.97 -21.42 20.43
CA LYS A 147 12.83 -22.54 20.06
C LYS A 147 12.63 -23.77 20.98
N SER A 148 12.38 -23.53 22.26
CA SER A 148 12.13 -24.59 23.24
C SER A 148 10.63 -24.97 23.37
N HIS A 149 9.73 -24.14 22.84
CA HIS A 149 8.27 -24.30 22.90
C HIS A 149 7.66 -24.08 21.49
N PRO A 150 7.97 -24.96 20.53
CA PRO A 150 7.53 -24.80 19.15
C PRO A 150 5.98 -24.83 19.08
N GLU A 151 5.43 -23.92 18.28
CA GLU A 151 3.97 -23.76 18.01
C GLU A 151 3.13 -23.29 19.21
N GLU A 152 3.71 -23.13 20.41
CA GLU A 152 2.95 -22.66 21.59
C GLU A 152 2.67 -21.14 21.54
N VAL A 153 3.55 -20.36 20.91
CA VAL A 153 3.39 -18.91 20.80
C VAL A 153 2.48 -18.55 19.62
N ARG A 154 1.34 -17.93 19.93
CA ARG A 154 0.39 -17.43 18.92
C ARG A 154 0.77 -16.01 18.52
N VAL A 155 1.02 -15.80 17.24
CA VAL A 155 1.42 -14.52 16.67
C VAL A 155 0.34 -13.98 15.75
N GLY A 156 -0.26 -12.85 16.15
CA GLY A 156 -1.30 -12.17 15.37
C GLY A 156 -0.74 -11.36 14.20
N ASN A 157 -1.55 -11.24 13.16
CA ASN A 157 -1.27 -10.46 11.96
C ASN A 157 -2.57 -9.87 11.35
N SER A 158 -2.46 -9.05 10.29
CA SER A 158 -3.59 -8.36 9.64
C SER A 158 -4.38 -9.21 8.63
N GLY A 159 -4.37 -10.54 8.80
CA GLY A 159 -5.10 -11.49 7.95
C GLY A 159 -4.19 -12.27 7.01
N VAL A 160 -4.66 -13.44 6.60
CA VAL A 160 -3.94 -14.30 5.66
C VAL A 160 -3.63 -13.54 4.37
N GLY A 161 -2.40 -13.64 3.88
CA GLY A 161 -1.93 -12.94 2.68
C GLY A 161 -1.64 -11.44 2.87
N SER A 162 -1.84 -10.86 4.08
CA SER A 162 -1.36 -9.51 4.36
C SER A 162 0.17 -9.46 4.44
N PHE A 163 0.75 -8.27 4.24
CA PHE A 163 2.19 -8.11 4.41
C PHE A 163 2.67 -8.45 5.82
N THR A 164 1.91 -8.12 6.86
CA THR A 164 2.29 -8.46 8.24
C THR A 164 2.26 -9.97 8.51
N HIS A 165 1.37 -10.71 7.84
CA HIS A 165 1.42 -12.18 7.85
C HIS A 165 2.69 -12.69 7.17
N TYR A 166 2.98 -12.21 5.96
CA TYR A 166 4.18 -12.58 5.22
C TYR A 166 5.46 -12.24 6.00
N ALA A 167 5.59 -11.01 6.52
CA ALA A 167 6.75 -10.57 7.27
C ALA A 167 6.97 -11.40 8.54
N GLY A 168 5.89 -11.70 9.27
CA GLY A 168 5.95 -12.55 10.46
C GLY A 168 6.37 -13.99 10.12
N ALA A 169 5.72 -14.60 9.14
CA ALA A 169 6.03 -15.96 8.73
C ALA A 169 7.49 -16.07 8.23
N SER A 170 7.92 -15.13 7.37
CA SER A 170 9.31 -15.09 6.89
C SER A 170 10.34 -14.87 8.01
N PHE A 171 9.99 -14.03 8.99
CA PHE A 171 10.86 -13.76 10.13
C PHE A 171 11.12 -15.01 10.96
N PHE A 172 10.08 -15.69 11.41
CA PHE A 172 10.21 -16.89 12.23
C PHE A 172 10.82 -18.07 11.47
N ASP A 173 10.45 -18.25 10.20
CA ASP A 173 11.02 -19.28 9.33
C ASP A 173 12.53 -19.08 9.13
N ALA A 174 12.97 -17.84 8.86
CA ALA A 174 14.38 -17.49 8.71
C ALA A 174 15.21 -17.76 9.99
N GLN A 175 14.57 -17.77 11.16
CA GLN A 175 15.22 -18.12 12.45
C GLN A 175 15.11 -19.62 12.79
N GLY A 176 14.47 -20.41 11.92
CA GLY A 176 14.29 -21.85 12.13
C GLY A 176 13.38 -22.19 13.32
N VAL A 177 12.45 -21.31 13.68
CA VAL A 177 11.51 -21.49 14.79
C VAL A 177 10.06 -21.50 14.30
N LYS A 178 9.18 -22.22 15.01
CA LYS A 178 7.77 -22.38 14.65
C LYS A 178 6.86 -21.68 15.64
N VAL A 179 5.96 -20.86 15.14
CA VAL A 179 4.90 -20.18 15.87
C VAL A 179 3.53 -20.49 15.23
N THR A 180 2.46 -20.32 15.99
CA THR A 180 1.10 -20.41 15.45
C THR A 180 0.65 -19.04 14.94
N HIS A 181 0.53 -18.87 13.63
CA HIS A 181 0.04 -17.64 13.03
C HIS A 181 -1.48 -17.53 13.13
N VAL A 182 -1.97 -16.46 13.77
CA VAL A 182 -3.40 -16.23 13.97
C VAL A 182 -3.83 -14.99 13.18
N PRO A 183 -4.60 -15.15 12.09
CA PRO A 183 -5.05 -14.03 11.30
C PRO A 183 -6.23 -13.31 11.97
N TYR A 184 -6.15 -11.99 12.06
CA TYR A 184 -7.22 -11.10 12.50
C TYR A 184 -7.50 -10.03 11.44
N SER A 185 -8.58 -9.26 11.63
CA SER A 185 -8.64 -7.97 10.96
C SER A 185 -7.60 -7.02 11.58
N SER A 186 -7.06 -6.09 10.79
CA SER A 186 -6.02 -5.16 11.28
C SER A 186 -6.46 -4.31 12.48
N SER A 187 -7.77 -4.11 12.67
CA SER A 187 -8.33 -3.39 13.81
C SER A 187 -8.50 -4.27 15.07
N GLN A 188 -8.57 -5.59 14.92
CA GLN A 188 -8.83 -6.53 16.03
C GLN A 188 -7.56 -7.16 16.58
N VAL A 189 -6.48 -7.22 15.81
CA VAL A 189 -5.26 -7.93 16.21
C VAL A 189 -4.66 -7.36 17.50
N VAL A 190 -4.67 -6.03 17.66
CA VAL A 190 -4.11 -5.36 18.84
C VAL A 190 -4.97 -5.60 20.08
N THR A 191 -6.31 -5.54 19.94
CA THR A 191 -7.23 -5.85 21.04
C THR A 191 -7.15 -7.31 21.47
N SER A 192 -6.90 -8.25 20.53
CA SER A 192 -6.66 -9.66 20.83
C SER A 192 -5.36 -9.88 21.61
N LEU A 193 -4.28 -9.13 21.31
CA LEU A 193 -3.06 -9.14 22.11
C LEU A 193 -3.30 -8.58 23.52
N MET A 194 -3.98 -7.43 23.62
CA MET A 194 -4.31 -6.83 24.92
C MET A 194 -5.17 -7.75 25.79
N GLY A 195 -6.08 -8.50 25.16
CA GLY A 195 -6.95 -9.49 25.83
C GLY A 195 -6.25 -10.81 26.18
N GLY A 196 -4.99 -11.01 25.79
CA GLY A 196 -4.24 -12.27 26.05
C GLY A 196 -4.67 -13.45 25.20
N ASN A 197 -5.41 -13.21 24.09
CA ASN A 197 -5.79 -14.27 23.14
C ASN A 197 -4.63 -14.71 22.25
N ILE A 198 -3.57 -13.91 22.17
CA ILE A 198 -2.31 -14.15 21.48
C ILE A 198 -1.18 -13.56 22.32
N GLU A 199 0.04 -14.09 22.15
CA GLU A 199 1.22 -13.69 22.93
C GLU A 199 2.01 -12.56 22.27
N ALA A 200 1.96 -12.47 20.94
CA ALA A 200 2.68 -11.44 20.18
C ALA A 200 1.91 -11.03 18.91
N VAL A 201 2.33 -9.91 18.34
CA VAL A 201 1.86 -9.47 17.02
C VAL A 201 3.04 -9.08 16.15
N VAL A 202 2.92 -9.32 14.84
CA VAL A 202 3.70 -8.63 13.81
C VAL A 202 2.78 -7.62 13.13
N GLN A 203 3.08 -6.33 13.30
CA GLN A 203 2.18 -5.26 12.87
C GLN A 203 2.96 -4.01 12.44
N ALA A 204 2.31 -3.17 11.60
CA ALA A 204 2.79 -1.83 11.30
C ALA A 204 2.73 -0.93 12.53
N THR A 205 3.75 -0.11 12.72
CA THR A 205 3.94 0.78 13.88
C THR A 205 2.71 1.63 14.19
N GLY A 206 2.10 2.25 13.18
CA GLY A 206 0.98 3.17 13.37
C GLY A 206 -0.22 2.57 14.12
N ALA A 207 -0.50 1.27 13.94
CA ALA A 207 -1.58 0.59 14.64
C ALA A 207 -1.29 0.34 16.13
N LEU A 208 -0.01 0.30 16.52
CA LEU A 208 0.43 -0.01 17.88
C LEU A 208 0.71 1.23 18.74
N MET A 209 0.98 2.37 18.11
CA MET A 209 1.42 3.59 18.79
C MET A 209 0.55 4.01 20.00
N PRO A 210 -0.79 4.06 19.92
CA PRO A 210 -1.60 4.44 21.05
C PRO A 210 -1.39 3.52 22.27
N PHE A 211 -1.22 2.24 22.04
CA PHE A 211 -1.07 1.22 23.08
C PHE A 211 0.36 1.15 23.65
N VAL A 212 1.37 1.44 22.85
CA VAL A 212 2.76 1.56 23.29
C VAL A 212 2.92 2.84 24.13
N ASN A 213 2.36 3.95 23.66
CA ASN A 213 2.41 5.24 24.36
C ASN A 213 1.67 5.23 25.70
N SER A 214 0.59 4.43 25.82
CA SER A 214 -0.11 4.23 27.10
C SER A 214 0.58 3.22 28.02
N GLY A 215 1.68 2.58 27.58
CA GLY A 215 2.39 1.57 28.38
C GLY A 215 1.73 0.19 28.39
N GLY A 216 0.72 -0.06 27.56
CA GLY A 216 0.05 -1.36 27.48
C GLY A 216 0.80 -2.40 26.67
N LEU A 217 1.62 -1.96 25.72
CA LEU A 217 2.41 -2.81 24.85
C LEU A 217 3.91 -2.47 24.93
N ARG A 218 4.73 -3.48 24.67
CA ARG A 218 6.19 -3.37 24.48
C ARG A 218 6.55 -3.83 23.07
N VAL A 219 7.34 -3.01 22.36
CA VAL A 219 7.95 -3.40 21.08
C VAL A 219 9.26 -4.10 21.37
N LEU A 220 9.41 -5.36 20.90
CA LEU A 220 10.61 -6.17 21.08
C LEU A 220 11.70 -5.83 20.06
N GLY A 221 11.31 -5.41 18.87
CA GLY A 221 12.22 -5.04 17.80
C GLY A 221 11.52 -4.64 16.52
N VAL A 222 12.23 -3.88 15.70
CA VAL A 222 11.82 -3.45 14.37
C VAL A 222 12.32 -4.46 13.34
N LEU A 223 11.42 -4.98 12.50
CA LEU A 223 11.79 -5.91 11.43
C LEU A 223 12.23 -5.19 10.15
N GLY A 224 12.20 -3.86 10.14
CA GLY A 224 12.56 -3.03 8.99
C GLY A 224 14.05 -2.69 8.91
N SER A 225 14.43 -1.97 7.85
CA SER A 225 15.80 -1.60 7.49
C SER A 225 16.49 -0.63 8.45
N ARG A 226 15.72 0.03 9.32
CA ARG A 226 16.19 1.04 10.27
C ARG A 226 15.28 1.06 11.49
N ARG A 227 15.72 1.77 12.55
CA ARG A 227 14.85 2.04 13.70
C ARG A 227 13.63 2.88 13.30
N GLU A 228 12.53 2.61 13.97
CA GLU A 228 11.30 3.36 13.80
C GLU A 228 11.43 4.72 14.53
N PRO A 229 11.24 5.86 13.84
CA PRO A 229 11.35 7.18 14.47
C PRO A 229 10.42 7.38 15.66
N ALA A 230 9.24 6.73 15.65
CA ALA A 230 8.30 6.77 16.77
C ALA A 230 8.81 5.98 17.99
N PHE A 231 9.74 5.05 17.81
CA PHE A 231 10.32 4.20 18.87
C PHE A 231 11.85 4.17 18.76
N PRO A 232 12.55 5.32 18.92
CA PRO A 232 13.97 5.44 18.60
C PRO A 232 14.88 4.59 19.51
N SER A 233 14.40 4.19 20.68
CA SER A 233 15.11 3.30 21.59
C SER A 233 14.99 1.82 21.23
N VAL A 234 14.03 1.44 20.38
CA VAL A 234 13.80 0.04 19.98
C VAL A 234 14.76 -0.34 18.86
N PRO A 235 15.63 -1.34 19.06
CA PRO A 235 16.58 -1.77 18.05
C PRO A 235 15.89 -2.54 16.92
N THR A 236 16.51 -2.54 15.74
CA THR A 236 16.12 -3.43 14.63
C THR A 236 16.49 -4.88 14.94
N ALA A 237 15.94 -5.83 14.19
CA ALA A 237 16.36 -7.22 14.24
C ALA A 237 17.87 -7.34 13.96
N ALA A 238 18.37 -6.64 12.93
CA ALA A 238 19.79 -6.64 12.58
C ALA A 238 20.69 -6.11 13.73
N GLU A 239 20.29 -5.04 14.42
CA GLU A 239 21.00 -4.52 15.59
C GLU A 239 20.97 -5.48 16.78
N GLN A 240 20.02 -6.40 16.83
CA GLN A 240 19.97 -7.51 17.81
C GLN A 240 20.72 -8.77 17.35
N GLY A 241 21.48 -8.70 16.24
CA GLY A 241 22.22 -9.82 15.66
C GLY A 241 21.37 -10.80 14.86
N ILE A 242 20.12 -10.45 14.55
CA ILE A 242 19.16 -11.27 13.81
C ILE A 242 19.13 -10.81 12.37
N GLN A 243 19.60 -11.65 11.44
CA GLN A 243 19.65 -11.32 10.02
C GLN A 243 18.24 -11.41 9.40
N PHE A 244 17.52 -10.31 9.45
CA PHE A 244 16.19 -10.17 8.83
C PHE A 244 15.85 -8.70 8.56
N GLN A 245 15.20 -8.46 7.43
CA GLN A 245 14.71 -7.15 7.05
C GLN A 245 13.46 -7.27 6.17
N ALA A 246 12.42 -6.52 6.50
CA ALA A 246 11.21 -6.39 5.69
C ALA A 246 10.62 -5.00 5.86
N ASP A 247 10.61 -4.19 4.81
CA ASP A 247 9.99 -2.88 4.79
C ASP A 247 8.60 -2.97 4.13
N MET A 248 7.60 -2.35 4.72
CA MET A 248 6.28 -2.26 4.13
C MET A 248 6.13 -0.94 3.37
N TRP A 249 6.11 -1.02 2.06
CA TRP A 249 5.82 0.17 1.26
C TRP A 249 4.32 0.38 1.05
N ARG A 250 3.94 1.65 0.86
CA ARG A 250 2.65 2.03 0.31
C ARG A 250 2.83 2.96 -0.87
N GLY A 251 1.95 2.80 -1.84
CA GLY A 251 1.95 3.61 -3.03
C GLY A 251 0.56 3.71 -3.65
N VAL A 252 0.47 4.50 -4.69
CA VAL A 252 -0.77 4.64 -5.46
C VAL A 252 -0.63 3.88 -6.77
N SER A 253 -1.64 3.06 -7.06
CA SER A 253 -1.76 2.37 -8.33
C SER A 253 -3.16 2.62 -8.91
N ALA A 254 -3.26 2.56 -10.24
CA ALA A 254 -4.49 2.73 -10.99
C ALA A 254 -4.82 1.46 -11.79
N PRO A 255 -6.04 1.29 -12.29
CA PRO A 255 -6.37 0.23 -13.23
C PRO A 255 -5.44 0.25 -14.44
N LYS A 256 -5.12 -0.92 -14.96
CA LYS A 256 -4.24 -1.07 -16.12
C LYS A 256 -4.79 -0.33 -17.33
N GLY A 257 -3.92 0.41 -18.04
CA GLY A 257 -4.28 1.21 -19.22
C GLY A 257 -4.70 2.64 -18.88
N THR A 258 -4.46 3.13 -17.66
CA THR A 258 -4.68 4.54 -17.30
C THR A 258 -3.81 5.45 -18.17
N PRO A 259 -4.38 6.50 -18.83
CA PRO A 259 -3.63 7.40 -19.70
C PRO A 259 -2.39 7.98 -19.02
N LYS A 260 -1.28 8.04 -19.76
CA LYS A 260 0.01 8.48 -19.22
C LYS A 260 -0.02 9.91 -18.68
N GLU A 261 -0.77 10.80 -19.30
CA GLU A 261 -0.97 12.19 -18.87
C GLU A 261 -1.71 12.28 -17.53
N ILE A 262 -2.67 11.40 -17.28
CA ILE A 262 -3.38 11.30 -16.00
C ILE A 262 -2.43 10.78 -14.91
N SER A 263 -1.74 9.69 -15.19
CA SER A 263 -0.74 9.11 -14.27
C SER A 263 0.37 10.12 -13.93
N ALA A 264 0.87 10.87 -14.92
CA ALA A 264 1.88 11.90 -14.72
C ALA A 264 1.36 13.06 -13.87
N ARG A 265 0.08 13.47 -14.04
CA ARG A 265 -0.55 14.51 -13.24
C ARG A 265 -0.65 14.10 -11.77
N ILE A 266 -1.09 12.86 -11.50
CA ILE A 266 -1.19 12.32 -10.15
C ILE A 266 0.23 12.20 -9.54
N GLN A 267 1.18 11.63 -10.30
CA GLN A 267 2.57 11.47 -9.85
C GLN A 267 3.22 12.79 -9.45
N ALA A 268 3.03 13.85 -10.25
CA ALA A 268 3.56 15.18 -9.95
C ALA A 268 2.94 15.78 -8.67
N ALA A 269 1.65 15.59 -8.45
CA ALA A 269 0.97 16.01 -7.23
C ALA A 269 1.48 15.20 -6.01
N MET A 270 1.65 13.88 -6.15
CA MET A 270 2.23 13.03 -5.11
C MET A 270 3.65 13.48 -4.73
N GLN A 271 4.49 13.79 -5.70
CA GLN A 271 5.86 14.27 -5.44
C GLN A 271 5.87 15.52 -4.56
N LYS A 272 5.00 16.50 -4.85
CA LYS A 272 4.86 17.72 -4.04
C LYS A 272 4.32 17.42 -2.65
N THR A 273 3.26 16.62 -2.56
CA THR A 273 2.67 16.18 -1.28
C THR A 273 3.74 15.57 -0.38
N LEU A 274 4.50 14.61 -0.90
CA LEU A 274 5.49 13.84 -0.13
C LEU A 274 6.75 14.66 0.22
N ALA A 275 7.03 15.72 -0.53
CA ALA A 275 8.11 16.66 -0.23
C ALA A 275 7.74 17.64 0.89
N SER A 276 6.45 17.86 1.16
CA SER A 276 5.99 18.87 2.11
C SER A 276 6.40 18.55 3.54
N PRO A 277 6.90 19.55 4.31
CA PRO A 277 7.23 19.34 5.73
C PRO A 277 6.02 18.94 6.57
N GLU A 278 4.83 19.44 6.23
CA GLU A 278 3.58 19.12 6.92
C GLU A 278 3.26 17.62 6.79
N PHE A 279 3.27 17.07 5.57
CA PHE A 279 3.03 15.65 5.35
C PHE A 279 4.07 14.78 6.06
N LYS A 280 5.37 15.12 5.96
CA LYS A 280 6.45 14.38 6.62
C LYS A 280 6.22 14.29 8.13
N LYS A 281 5.93 15.42 8.78
CA LYS A 281 5.65 15.48 10.22
C LYS A 281 4.41 14.66 10.59
N GLN A 282 3.34 14.75 9.80
CA GLN A 282 2.12 13.96 10.03
C GLN A 282 2.38 12.46 9.86
N CYS A 283 3.15 12.08 8.85
CA CYS A 283 3.52 10.70 8.57
C CYS A 283 4.33 10.10 9.73
N GLU A 284 5.42 10.75 10.14
CA GLU A 284 6.27 10.31 11.26
C GLU A 284 5.47 10.16 12.57
N LYS A 285 4.59 11.12 12.86
CA LYS A 285 3.71 11.05 14.03
C LYS A 285 2.76 9.84 14.01
N ASN A 286 2.51 9.25 12.86
CA ASN A 286 1.61 8.11 12.67
C ASN A 286 2.33 6.83 12.24
N GLY A 287 3.65 6.74 12.45
CA GLY A 287 4.45 5.53 12.20
C GLY A 287 4.67 5.23 10.73
N CYS A 288 4.77 6.27 9.90
CA CYS A 288 5.20 6.13 8.51
C CYS A 288 6.32 7.12 8.17
N VAL A 289 7.05 6.85 7.13
CA VAL A 289 8.08 7.74 6.58
C VAL A 289 7.76 8.05 5.14
N ALA A 290 7.72 9.33 4.78
CA ALA A 290 7.58 9.75 3.39
C ALA A 290 8.75 9.21 2.57
N SER A 291 8.47 8.43 1.53
CA SER A 291 9.47 7.75 0.72
C SER A 291 9.04 7.71 -0.74
N TYR A 292 9.17 8.86 -1.40
CA TYR A 292 8.81 8.99 -2.80
C TYR A 292 9.72 8.14 -3.69
N ALA A 293 9.10 7.37 -4.58
CA ALA A 293 9.73 6.83 -5.77
C ALA A 293 8.77 7.04 -6.94
N ASP A 294 9.28 7.47 -8.08
CA ASP A 294 8.49 7.61 -9.30
C ASP A 294 7.97 6.25 -9.81
N SER A 295 7.13 6.27 -10.81
CA SER A 295 6.52 5.07 -11.41
C SER A 295 7.55 4.02 -11.84
N MET A 296 8.66 4.46 -12.44
CA MET A 296 9.70 3.54 -12.96
C MET A 296 10.48 2.88 -11.82
N GLN A 297 10.90 3.67 -10.82
CA GLN A 297 11.62 3.15 -9.66
C GLN A 297 10.69 2.27 -8.81
N PHE A 298 9.44 2.68 -8.61
CA PHE A 298 8.46 1.92 -7.85
C PHE A 298 8.18 0.56 -8.48
N LEU A 299 8.02 0.49 -9.81
CA LEU A 299 7.85 -0.78 -10.51
C LEU A 299 9.08 -1.69 -10.38
N LYS A 300 10.29 -1.13 -10.42
CA LYS A 300 11.53 -1.90 -10.19
C LYS A 300 11.59 -2.47 -8.78
N ASP A 301 11.21 -1.67 -7.77
CA ASP A 301 11.19 -2.10 -6.37
C ASP A 301 10.20 -3.27 -6.18
N ILE A 302 8.99 -3.16 -6.74
CA ILE A 302 7.98 -4.23 -6.72
C ILE A 302 8.49 -5.50 -7.41
N ALA A 303 9.09 -5.37 -8.60
CA ALA A 303 9.60 -6.52 -9.36
C ALA A 303 10.74 -7.25 -8.62
N SER A 304 11.62 -6.48 -7.96
CA SER A 304 12.70 -7.05 -7.13
C SER A 304 12.14 -7.83 -5.94
N GLU A 305 11.18 -7.24 -5.22
CA GLU A 305 10.54 -7.89 -4.08
C GLU A 305 9.71 -9.10 -4.50
N ASN A 306 9.06 -9.05 -5.68
CA ASN A 306 8.28 -10.15 -6.21
C ASN A 306 9.08 -11.46 -6.30
N TYR A 307 10.35 -11.39 -6.68
CA TYR A 307 11.23 -12.57 -6.72
C TYR A 307 11.40 -13.22 -5.34
N LEU A 308 11.59 -12.40 -4.31
CA LEU A 308 11.78 -12.86 -2.92
C LEU A 308 10.48 -13.47 -2.37
N VAL A 309 9.35 -12.78 -2.54
CA VAL A 309 8.03 -13.26 -2.09
C VAL A 309 7.66 -14.56 -2.81
N ALA A 310 7.87 -14.65 -4.12
CA ALA A 310 7.59 -15.85 -4.89
C ALA A 310 8.38 -17.06 -4.37
N SER A 311 9.66 -16.86 -4.08
CA SER A 311 10.54 -17.92 -3.58
C SER A 311 10.08 -18.42 -2.20
N PHE A 312 9.80 -17.50 -1.28
CA PHE A 312 9.30 -17.82 0.06
C PHE A 312 7.95 -18.56 0.01
N MET A 313 6.98 -18.01 -0.71
CA MET A 313 5.63 -18.61 -0.80
C MET A 313 5.64 -20.00 -1.41
N LYS A 314 6.51 -20.27 -2.40
CA LYS A 314 6.69 -21.62 -2.97
C LYS A 314 7.23 -22.62 -1.95
N GLN A 315 8.11 -22.19 -1.06
CA GLN A 315 8.65 -23.05 0.02
C GLN A 315 7.56 -23.36 1.06
N THR A 316 6.85 -22.33 1.52
CA THR A 316 5.79 -22.46 2.51
C THR A 316 4.63 -23.35 2.02
N LEU A 317 4.21 -23.20 0.76
CA LEU A 317 3.15 -24.03 0.17
C LEU A 317 3.56 -25.50 -0.11
N LYS A 318 4.86 -25.81 -0.11
CA LYS A 318 5.34 -27.21 -0.24
C LYS A 318 5.40 -27.93 1.11
N ASN A 319 5.44 -27.18 2.20
CA ASN A 319 5.61 -27.70 3.56
C ASN A 319 4.27 -27.83 4.32
N ASN A 320 3.18 -27.40 3.71
CA ASN A 320 1.78 -27.57 4.13
C ASN A 320 1.03 -28.53 3.18
#